data_a3903b402d7a243fa8c155505584f497
#
_entry.id   a3903b402d7a243fa8c155505584f497
#
_cell.length_a   1.000
_cell.length_b   1.000
_cell.length_c   1.000
_cell.angle_alpha   90.00
_cell.angle_beta   90.00
_cell.angle_gamma   90.00
#
_symmetry.space_group_name_H-M   'P 1'
#
loop_
_entity.id
_entity.type
_entity.pdbx_description
1 polymer ?
#
loop_
_entity_poly.entity_id
_entity_poly.type
_entity_poly.pdbx_seq_one_letter_code
_entity_poly.pdbx_strand_id
1 'polypeptide(L)'
;RQEAETYFHDHIKGLLKNIVLANDPLKKIRLIENEQKYSAKQVLMKLAVLDSLSDFLYIYSTEWLEELYNEFIDGDAEGVFTKNYQVCAVAKKLLDVNEQDKSELVLLSRFLWRFVNSKAITDINNPNVILYGPPGTGKTFFVKSSLDFICDIM
;
A
#
# COMPACT_ATOMS: atom_id res chain seq x y z
N ARG A 1 18.59 -17.03 -21.02
CA ARG A 1 18.69 -15.56 -21.22
C ARG A 1 17.83 -15.12 -22.39
N GLN A 2 17.97 -15.72 -23.58
CA GLN A 2 17.16 -15.39 -24.77
C GLN A 2 15.65 -15.57 -24.53
N GLU A 3 15.22 -16.63 -23.88
CA GLU A 3 13.79 -16.84 -23.54
C GLU A 3 13.23 -15.74 -22.65
N ALA A 4 13.98 -15.27 -21.65
CA ALA A 4 13.55 -14.17 -20.78
C ALA A 4 13.47 -12.83 -21.54
N GLU A 5 14.40 -12.58 -22.45
CA GLU A 5 14.39 -11.38 -23.31
C GLU A 5 13.17 -11.40 -24.25
N THR A 6 12.91 -12.53 -24.89
CA THR A 6 11.74 -12.72 -25.76
C THR A 6 10.43 -12.52 -24.97
N TYR A 7 10.30 -13.18 -23.82
CA TYR A 7 9.13 -13.03 -22.96
C TYR A 7 8.91 -11.59 -22.52
N PHE A 8 9.99 -10.87 -22.15
CA PHE A 8 9.89 -9.46 -21.80
C PHE A 8 9.37 -8.61 -22.98
N HIS A 9 9.96 -8.78 -24.16
CA HIS A 9 9.57 -8.00 -25.34
C HIS A 9 8.15 -8.29 -25.80
N ASP A 10 7.76 -9.55 -25.80
CA ASP A 10 6.45 -9.96 -26.37
C ASP A 10 5.29 -9.72 -25.41
N HIS A 11 5.58 -9.68 -24.10
CA HIS A 11 4.53 -9.66 -23.09
C HIS A 11 4.63 -8.52 -22.10
N ILE A 12 5.75 -8.41 -21.38
CA ILE A 12 5.88 -7.49 -20.26
C ILE A 12 5.96 -6.03 -20.72
N LYS A 13 6.74 -5.74 -21.76
CA LYS A 13 6.94 -4.38 -22.27
C LYS A 13 5.63 -3.71 -22.69
N GLY A 14 4.76 -4.44 -23.39
CA GLY A 14 3.44 -3.95 -23.80
C GLY A 14 2.55 -3.64 -22.60
N LEU A 15 2.52 -4.55 -21.62
CA LEU A 15 1.75 -4.39 -20.39
C LEU A 15 2.20 -3.16 -19.59
N LEU A 16 3.52 -3.00 -19.34
CA LEU A 16 4.07 -1.85 -18.64
C LEU A 16 3.71 -0.54 -19.33
N LYS A 17 3.86 -0.50 -20.67
CA LYS A 17 3.48 0.66 -21.47
C LYS A 17 1.99 1.00 -21.31
N ASN A 18 1.12 0.01 -21.36
CA ASN A 18 -0.33 0.21 -21.22
C ASN A 18 -0.71 0.73 -19.83
N ILE A 19 -0.04 0.26 -18.78
CA ILE A 19 -0.26 0.75 -17.41
C ILE A 19 0.13 2.23 -17.29
N VAL A 20 1.30 2.63 -17.80
CA VAL A 20 1.77 4.03 -17.74
C VAL A 20 0.93 4.96 -18.62
N LEU A 21 0.48 4.50 -19.79
CA LEU A 21 -0.35 5.32 -20.68
C LEU A 21 -1.83 5.38 -20.26
N ALA A 22 -2.26 4.56 -19.31
CA ALA A 22 -3.62 4.62 -18.79
C ALA A 22 -3.76 5.82 -17.83
N ASN A 23 -4.50 6.85 -18.24
CA ASN A 23 -4.79 8.02 -17.38
C ASN A 23 -5.88 7.74 -16.33
N ASP A 24 -6.66 6.69 -16.52
CA ASP A 24 -7.74 6.29 -15.61
C ASP A 24 -7.22 5.23 -14.61
N PRO A 25 -7.30 5.48 -13.28
CA PRO A 25 -6.88 4.52 -12.27
C PRO A 25 -7.64 3.19 -12.34
N LEU A 26 -8.93 3.21 -12.68
CA LEU A 26 -9.72 1.98 -12.85
C LEU A 26 -9.22 1.13 -14.03
N LYS A 27 -8.73 1.77 -15.08
CA LYS A 27 -8.11 1.06 -16.20
C LYS A 27 -6.79 0.40 -15.79
N LYS A 28 -5.96 1.08 -14.98
CA LYS A 28 -4.74 0.50 -14.42
C LYS A 28 -5.04 -0.73 -13.57
N ILE A 29 -6.04 -0.63 -12.69
CA ILE A 29 -6.49 -1.74 -11.84
C ILE A 29 -6.87 -2.94 -12.71
N ARG A 30 -7.72 -2.76 -13.71
CA ARG A 30 -8.15 -3.84 -14.60
C ARG A 30 -6.99 -4.49 -15.34
N LEU A 31 -6.02 -3.71 -15.82
CA LEU A 31 -4.82 -4.23 -16.49
C LEU A 31 -3.97 -5.12 -15.56
N ILE A 32 -3.88 -4.76 -14.29
CA ILE A 32 -3.06 -5.48 -13.31
C ILE A 32 -3.79 -6.71 -12.76
N GLU A 33 -5.05 -6.57 -12.40
CA GLU A 33 -5.81 -7.67 -11.77
C GLU A 33 -6.16 -8.78 -12.77
N ASN A 34 -6.45 -8.43 -14.01
CA ASN A 34 -6.74 -9.41 -15.05
C ASN A 34 -5.48 -10.05 -15.66
N GLU A 35 -4.29 -9.58 -15.29
CA GLU A 35 -3.05 -10.18 -15.77
C GLU A 35 -2.85 -11.57 -15.15
N GLN A 36 -2.81 -12.61 -15.97
CA GLN A 36 -2.68 -14.00 -15.54
C GLN A 36 -1.30 -14.60 -15.80
N LYS A 37 -0.59 -14.07 -16.78
CA LYS A 37 0.69 -14.62 -17.22
C LYS A 37 1.87 -14.10 -16.39
N TYR A 38 1.75 -12.90 -15.84
CA TYR A 38 2.79 -12.28 -15.03
C TYR A 38 2.46 -12.39 -13.55
N SER A 39 3.17 -13.26 -12.84
CA SER A 39 2.91 -13.55 -11.42
C SER A 39 3.31 -12.43 -10.46
N ALA A 40 4.29 -11.59 -10.84
CA ALA A 40 4.80 -10.53 -9.95
C ALA A 40 3.92 -9.26 -9.98
N LYS A 41 2.64 -9.41 -9.68
CA LYS A 41 1.65 -8.29 -9.69
C LYS A 41 2.07 -7.11 -8.82
N GLN A 42 2.78 -7.34 -7.72
CA GLN A 42 3.29 -6.26 -6.86
C GLN A 42 4.22 -5.28 -7.61
N VAL A 43 4.98 -5.75 -8.61
CA VAL A 43 5.82 -4.86 -9.43
C VAL A 43 4.96 -3.96 -10.30
N LEU A 44 3.88 -4.50 -10.87
CA LEU A 44 2.92 -3.74 -11.66
C LEU A 44 2.18 -2.70 -10.80
N MET A 45 1.78 -3.09 -9.59
CA MET A 45 1.16 -2.19 -8.61
C MET A 45 2.11 -1.03 -8.25
N LYS A 46 3.38 -1.33 -7.96
CA LYS A 46 4.38 -0.29 -7.67
C LYS A 46 4.55 0.70 -8.82
N LEU A 47 4.58 0.22 -10.06
CA LEU A 47 4.64 1.08 -11.23
C LEU A 47 3.40 1.98 -11.33
N ALA A 48 2.21 1.42 -11.17
CA ALA A 48 0.96 2.18 -11.24
C ALA A 48 0.86 3.23 -10.12
N VAL A 49 1.29 2.89 -8.90
CA VAL A 49 1.36 3.83 -7.77
C VAL A 49 2.32 4.98 -8.06
N LEU A 50 3.52 4.70 -8.58
CA LEU A 50 4.49 5.74 -8.91
C LEU A 50 4.02 6.68 -10.03
N ASP A 51 3.21 6.16 -10.95
CA ASP A 51 2.65 6.93 -12.06
C ASP A 51 1.40 7.75 -11.64
N SER A 52 0.65 7.29 -10.63
CA SER A 52 -0.60 7.90 -10.16
C SER A 52 -0.61 8.00 -8.63
N LEU A 53 0.25 8.89 -8.09
CA LEU A 53 0.47 9.05 -6.66
C LEU A 53 -0.78 9.48 -5.88
N SER A 54 -1.71 10.19 -6.54
CA SER A 54 -2.95 10.66 -5.94
C SER A 54 -4.01 9.58 -5.79
N ASP A 55 -3.90 8.47 -6.52
CA ASP A 55 -4.97 7.49 -6.61
C ASP A 55 -4.74 6.25 -5.75
N PHE A 56 -3.49 6.00 -5.35
CA PHE A 56 -3.10 4.77 -4.69
C PHE A 56 -2.20 5.00 -3.47
N LEU A 57 -2.35 4.11 -2.47
CA LEU A 57 -1.46 4.06 -1.32
C LEU A 57 -0.14 3.35 -1.65
N TYR A 58 0.95 3.76 -1.00
CA TYR A 58 2.26 3.09 -1.03
C TYR A 58 2.30 1.82 -0.16
N ILE A 59 1.19 1.11 -0.08
CA ILE A 59 1.04 -0.13 0.66
C ILE A 59 0.80 -1.25 -0.34
N TYR A 60 1.63 -2.30 -0.28
CA TYR A 60 1.63 -3.40 -1.24
C TYR A 60 1.40 -4.78 -0.62
N SER A 61 1.32 -4.87 0.70
CA SER A 61 0.97 -6.10 1.40
C SER A 61 -0.52 -6.37 1.27
N THR A 62 -0.87 -7.56 0.81
CA THR A 62 -2.25 -8.02 0.70
C THR A 62 -2.93 -8.00 2.07
N GLU A 63 -2.26 -8.54 3.09
CA GLU A 63 -2.78 -8.63 4.45
C GLU A 63 -3.12 -7.25 5.02
N TRP A 64 -2.22 -6.28 4.89
CA TRP A 64 -2.45 -4.93 5.39
C TRP A 64 -3.53 -4.18 4.61
N LEU A 65 -3.62 -4.39 3.31
CA LEU A 65 -4.68 -3.80 2.51
C LEU A 65 -6.05 -4.40 2.83
N GLU A 66 -6.11 -5.69 3.12
CA GLU A 66 -7.34 -6.34 3.58
C GLU A 66 -7.76 -5.84 4.96
N GLU A 67 -6.82 -5.70 5.87
CA GLU A 67 -7.11 -5.16 7.21
C GLU A 67 -7.60 -3.71 7.13
N LEU A 68 -6.91 -2.84 6.39
CA LEU A 68 -7.35 -1.46 6.15
C LEU A 68 -8.72 -1.41 5.47
N TYR A 69 -8.94 -2.27 4.48
CA TYR A 69 -10.21 -2.32 3.78
C TYR A 69 -11.37 -2.64 4.73
N ASN A 70 -11.21 -3.66 5.54
CA ASN A 70 -12.24 -4.09 6.51
C ASN A 70 -12.47 -3.06 7.63
N GLU A 71 -11.49 -2.22 7.92
CA GLU A 71 -11.61 -1.15 8.92
C GLU A 71 -12.35 0.07 8.40
N PHE A 72 -12.11 0.45 7.14
CA PHE A 72 -12.61 1.70 6.58
C PHE A 72 -13.83 1.55 5.67
N ILE A 73 -14.11 0.33 5.21
CA ILE A 73 -15.10 0.10 4.17
C ILE A 73 -15.96 -1.12 4.54
N ASP A 74 -17.28 -0.88 4.65
CA ASP A 74 -18.27 -1.94 4.75
C ASP A 74 -18.58 -2.45 3.35
N GLY A 75 -18.10 -3.65 3.02
CA GLY A 75 -18.36 -4.25 1.71
C GLY A 75 -17.35 -5.33 1.34
N ASP A 76 -17.54 -5.88 0.18
CA ASP A 76 -16.66 -6.90 -0.38
C ASP A 76 -16.13 -6.41 -1.72
N ALA A 77 -14.81 -6.32 -1.86
CA ALA A 77 -14.16 -5.99 -3.11
C ALA A 77 -13.23 -7.12 -3.53
N GLU A 78 -13.39 -7.55 -4.76
CA GLU A 78 -12.43 -8.45 -5.39
C GLU A 78 -11.20 -7.67 -5.82
N GLY A 79 -10.02 -8.21 -5.52
CA GLY A 79 -8.74 -7.68 -5.96
C GLY A 79 -8.05 -6.75 -4.98
N VAL A 80 -6.78 -7.04 -4.76
CA VAL A 80 -5.92 -6.30 -3.81
C VAL A 80 -5.70 -4.85 -4.23
N PHE A 81 -5.57 -4.62 -5.54
CA PHE A 81 -5.32 -3.28 -6.06
C PHE A 81 -6.59 -2.43 -6.10
N THR A 82 -7.76 -3.05 -6.28
CA THR A 82 -9.07 -2.41 -6.07
C THR A 82 -9.22 -1.95 -4.62
N LYS A 83 -8.88 -2.79 -3.64
CA LYS A 83 -8.89 -2.43 -2.22
C LYS A 83 -7.97 -1.24 -1.92
N ASN A 84 -6.75 -1.24 -2.47
CA ASN A 84 -5.81 -0.13 -2.33
C ASN A 84 -6.42 1.21 -2.79
N TYR A 85 -7.00 1.23 -3.99
CA TYR A 85 -7.66 2.42 -4.56
C TYR A 85 -8.81 2.92 -3.68
N GLN A 86 -9.69 2.04 -3.25
CA GLN A 86 -10.86 2.39 -2.45
C GLN A 86 -10.47 2.91 -1.07
N VAL A 87 -9.53 2.25 -0.38
CA VAL A 87 -9.01 2.71 0.91
C VAL A 87 -8.33 4.08 0.76
N CYS A 88 -7.55 4.29 -0.30
CA CYS A 88 -6.94 5.58 -0.60
C CYS A 88 -7.99 6.69 -0.72
N ALA A 89 -9.04 6.46 -1.49
CA ALA A 89 -10.10 7.44 -1.71
C ALA A 89 -10.87 7.77 -0.41
N VAL A 90 -11.21 6.77 0.39
CA VAL A 90 -11.90 6.97 1.68
C VAL A 90 -11.00 7.67 2.68
N ALA A 91 -9.75 7.24 2.84
CA ALA A 91 -8.82 7.82 3.79
C ALA A 91 -8.48 9.28 3.47
N LYS A 92 -8.29 9.64 2.20
CA LYS A 92 -8.10 11.04 1.78
C LYS A 92 -9.27 11.91 2.20
N LYS A 93 -10.49 11.44 1.99
CA LYS A 93 -11.69 12.19 2.35
C LYS A 93 -11.88 12.34 3.87
N LEU A 94 -11.58 11.28 4.63
CA LEU A 94 -11.72 11.29 6.08
C LEU A 94 -10.70 12.20 6.77
N LEU A 95 -9.49 12.28 6.23
CA LEU A 95 -8.38 13.03 6.81
C LEU A 95 -8.13 14.39 6.13
N ASP A 96 -9.04 14.81 5.24
CA ASP A 96 -8.97 16.09 4.50
C ASP A 96 -7.59 16.33 3.84
N VAL A 97 -7.05 15.28 3.19
CA VAL A 97 -5.71 15.30 2.58
C VAL A 97 -5.72 16.14 1.31
N ASN A 98 -4.76 17.07 1.21
CA ASN A 98 -4.58 17.86 0.00
C ASN A 98 -3.98 17.01 -1.13
N GLU A 99 -4.78 16.66 -2.13
CA GLU A 99 -4.38 15.82 -3.27
C GLU A 99 -3.29 16.46 -4.15
N GLN A 100 -3.08 17.76 -4.06
CA GLN A 100 -2.02 18.47 -4.79
C GLN A 100 -0.67 18.39 -4.06
N ASP A 101 -0.66 18.07 -2.78
CA ASP A 101 0.55 17.92 -1.99
C ASP A 101 1.00 16.45 -1.95
N LYS A 102 2.05 16.15 -2.72
CA LYS A 102 2.64 14.81 -2.76
C LYS A 102 3.18 14.35 -1.39
N SER A 103 3.60 15.29 -0.56
CA SER A 103 4.11 14.99 0.78
C SER A 103 3.00 14.47 1.69
N GLU A 104 1.81 15.07 1.62
CA GLU A 104 0.64 14.61 2.36
C GLU A 104 0.18 13.22 1.93
N LEU A 105 0.21 12.93 0.62
CA LEU A 105 -0.12 11.60 0.10
C LEU A 105 0.84 10.50 0.59
N VAL A 106 2.13 10.83 0.66
CA VAL A 106 3.13 9.90 1.23
C VAL A 106 2.92 9.73 2.73
N LEU A 107 2.65 10.81 3.45
CA LEU A 107 2.36 10.78 4.89
C LEU A 107 1.08 10.00 5.18
N LEU A 108 0.04 10.12 4.38
CA LEU A 108 -1.18 9.31 4.48
C LEU A 108 -0.85 7.81 4.44
N SER A 109 -0.10 7.37 3.44
CA SER A 109 0.28 5.95 3.32
C SER A 109 1.10 5.48 4.51
N ARG A 110 2.01 6.32 5.02
CA ARG A 110 2.82 6.03 6.21
C ARG A 110 1.97 5.98 7.47
N PHE A 111 0.99 6.86 7.61
CA PHE A 111 0.04 6.87 8.72
C PHE A 111 -0.78 5.58 8.73
N LEU A 112 -1.39 5.22 7.61
CA LEU A 112 -2.20 4.00 7.50
C LEU A 112 -1.37 2.72 7.75
N TRP A 113 -0.14 2.67 7.24
CA TRP A 113 0.77 1.58 7.54
C TRP A 113 1.06 1.46 9.05
N ARG A 114 1.26 2.59 9.75
CA ARG A 114 1.45 2.59 11.20
C ARG A 114 0.19 2.20 11.95
N PHE A 115 -0.96 2.65 11.48
CA PHE A 115 -2.25 2.33 12.07
C PHE A 115 -2.48 0.81 12.14
N VAL A 116 -2.27 0.10 11.03
CA VAL A 116 -2.36 -1.37 11.01
C VAL A 116 -1.32 -2.00 11.93
N ASN A 117 -0.07 -1.56 11.85
CA ASN A 117 0.99 -2.14 12.69
C ASN A 117 0.84 -1.80 14.18
N SER A 118 0.21 -0.69 14.55
CA SER A 118 -0.05 -0.36 15.95
C SER A 118 -1.14 -1.25 16.56
N LYS A 119 -2.14 -1.68 15.79
CA LYS A 119 -3.13 -2.66 16.25
C LYS A 119 -2.48 -3.98 16.67
N ALA A 120 -1.43 -4.41 15.99
CA ALA A 120 -0.67 -5.60 16.36
C ALA A 120 0.05 -5.46 17.72
N ILE A 121 0.27 -4.22 18.20
CA ILE A 121 0.96 -3.94 19.48
C ILE A 121 -0.03 -3.73 20.62
N THR A 122 -1.28 -3.39 20.34
CA THR A 122 -2.33 -3.21 21.35
C THR A 122 -2.90 -4.52 21.88
N ASP A 123 -2.33 -5.65 21.57
CA ASP A 123 -2.58 -6.87 22.30
C ASP A 123 -1.93 -6.77 23.71
N ILE A 124 -2.65 -6.05 24.59
CA ILE A 124 -2.29 -5.76 25.98
C ILE A 124 -1.99 -7.07 26.78
N ASN A 125 -2.33 -8.20 26.23
CA ASN A 125 -2.05 -9.51 26.83
C ASN A 125 -0.59 -9.95 26.65
N ASN A 126 0.22 -9.22 25.89
CA ASN A 126 1.63 -9.55 25.70
C ASN A 126 2.54 -8.35 26.05
N PRO A 127 2.88 -8.15 27.34
CA PRO A 127 3.66 -7.00 27.80
C PRO A 127 5.14 -7.00 27.34
N ASN A 128 5.60 -8.07 26.67
CA ASN A 128 6.96 -8.23 26.21
C ASN A 128 7.01 -8.25 24.68
N VAL A 129 7.32 -7.11 24.06
CA VAL A 129 7.55 -7.02 22.62
C VAL A 129 9.04 -6.98 22.32
N ILE A 130 9.56 -7.96 21.57
CA ILE A 130 10.93 -7.99 21.10
C ILE A 130 10.98 -7.58 19.63
N LEU A 131 11.63 -6.44 19.35
CA LEU A 131 11.78 -5.93 17.98
C LEU A 131 13.06 -6.50 17.35
N TYR A 132 12.88 -7.41 16.40
CA TYR A 132 13.97 -7.94 15.57
C TYR A 132 14.13 -7.15 14.27
N GLY A 133 15.37 -7.00 13.83
CA GLY A 133 15.69 -6.43 12.53
C GLY A 133 17.11 -5.83 12.47
N PRO A 134 17.66 -5.60 11.27
CA PRO A 134 19.01 -5.04 11.12
C PRO A 134 19.13 -3.63 11.73
N PRO A 135 20.35 -3.18 12.05
CA PRO A 135 20.60 -1.81 12.50
C PRO A 135 20.05 -0.78 11.51
N GLY A 136 19.52 0.34 12.00
CA GLY A 136 19.02 1.42 11.14
C GLY A 136 17.59 1.25 10.62
N THR A 137 16.88 0.20 10.98
CA THR A 137 15.47 -0.03 10.53
C THR A 137 14.41 0.74 11.31
N GLY A 138 14.80 1.73 12.11
CA GLY A 138 13.86 2.60 12.84
C GLY A 138 13.23 1.99 14.09
N LYS A 139 13.75 0.87 14.62
CA LYS A 139 13.25 0.21 15.84
C LYS A 139 13.11 1.16 17.03
N THR A 140 14.15 1.96 17.29
CA THR A 140 14.16 2.94 18.39
C THR A 140 13.12 4.04 18.19
N PHE A 141 12.94 4.49 16.94
CA PHE A 141 11.90 5.45 16.58
C PHE A 141 10.50 4.88 16.81
N PHE A 142 10.30 3.63 16.46
CA PHE A 142 9.05 2.92 16.67
C PHE A 142 8.68 2.80 18.15
N VAL A 143 9.64 2.37 19.01
CA VAL A 143 9.43 2.29 20.47
C VAL A 143 9.09 3.67 21.04
N LYS A 144 9.84 4.70 20.66
CA LYS A 144 9.64 6.06 21.17
C LYS A 144 8.26 6.60 20.77
N SER A 145 7.87 6.49 19.50
CA SER A 145 6.56 6.96 19.04
C SER A 145 5.37 6.18 19.65
N SER A 146 5.57 4.89 19.96
CA SER A 146 4.54 4.10 20.64
C SER A 146 4.40 4.48 22.13
N LEU A 147 5.50 4.81 22.80
CA LEU A 147 5.49 5.30 24.19
C LEU A 147 4.85 6.69 24.27
N ASP A 148 5.18 7.60 23.34
CA ASP A 148 4.57 8.93 23.28
C ASP A 148 3.05 8.82 23.12
N PHE A 149 2.57 7.93 22.25
CA PHE A 149 1.13 7.67 22.06
C PHE A 149 0.45 7.11 23.32
N ILE A 150 1.10 6.20 24.06
CA ILE A 150 0.56 5.65 25.30
C ILE A 150 0.50 6.73 26.41
N CYS A 151 1.50 7.61 26.48
CA CYS A 151 1.53 8.69 27.46
C CYS A 151 0.44 9.76 27.20
N ASP A 152 0.06 9.97 25.96
CA ASP A 152 -1.00 10.92 25.59
C ASP A 152 -2.41 10.41 25.87
N ILE A 153 -2.57 9.10 26.11
CA ILE A 153 -3.88 8.45 26.40
C ILE A 153 -4.11 8.31 27.93
N MET A 154 -3.05 8.35 28.74
CA MET A 154 -3.14 8.26 30.21
C MET A 154 -3.27 9.63 30.88
#